data_abde2d86029574a64131a1515089d0d2
#
_entry.id   abde2d86029574a64131a1515089d0d2
#
_cell.length_a   1.000
_cell.length_b   1.000
_cell.length_c   1.000
_cell.angle_alpha   90.00
_cell.angle_beta   90.00
_cell.angle_gamma   90.00
#
_symmetry.space_group_name_H-M   'P 1'
#
loop_
_entity.id
_entity.type
_entity.pdbx_description
1 polymer ?
#
loop_
_entity_poly.entity_id
_entity_poly.type
_entity_poly.pdbx_seq_one_letter_code
_entity_poly.pdbx_strand_id
1 'polypeptide(L)'
;VLQIEFYLAMTALFLAVFPYFFPYTIKRILMESTRQQKISRLLQKELSEIFLLQTKSMAGTLVSVSKCYISPDMSICRAYLSVFPSERSEEIVANINGNVPAIRFELGKRVRHQLRIIPELKFFVDDSLDYLENIDRLLQQ
;
A
#
# COMPACT_ATOMS: atom_id res chain seq x y z
N VAL A 1 13.86 46.87 -22.07
CA VAL A 1 15.16 46.41 -21.53
C VAL A 1 15.02 46.09 -20.04
N LEU A 2 14.47 46.96 -19.23
CA LEU A 2 14.21 46.73 -17.79
C LEU A 2 13.26 45.58 -17.51
N GLN A 3 12.30 45.32 -18.39
CA GLN A 3 11.34 44.20 -18.24
C GLN A 3 12.00 42.84 -18.47
N ILE A 4 12.95 42.72 -19.37
CA ILE A 4 13.69 41.52 -19.68
C ILE A 4 14.63 41.14 -18.52
N GLU A 5 15.30 42.15 -17.93
CA GLU A 5 16.16 41.93 -16.77
C GLU A 5 15.37 41.47 -15.52
N PHE A 6 14.14 41.99 -15.34
CA PHE A 6 13.28 41.58 -14.26
C PHE A 6 12.80 40.12 -14.43
N TYR A 7 12.47 39.70 -15.65
CA TYR A 7 12.12 38.30 -15.94
C TYR A 7 13.31 37.35 -15.78
N LEU A 8 14.50 37.78 -16.21
CA LEU A 8 15.75 37.02 -16.03
C LEU A 8 16.11 36.86 -14.54
N ALA A 9 15.92 37.90 -13.75
CA ALA A 9 16.17 37.86 -12.30
C ALA A 9 15.15 36.97 -11.60
N MET A 10 13.86 37.02 -11.98
CA MET A 10 12.81 36.13 -11.44
C MET A 10 13.04 34.68 -11.82
N THR A 11 13.43 34.39 -13.06
CA THR A 11 13.72 33.01 -13.48
C THR A 11 14.98 32.47 -12.82
N ALA A 12 16.00 33.28 -12.62
CA ALA A 12 17.19 32.90 -11.88
C ALA A 12 16.89 32.63 -10.39
N LEU A 13 16.07 33.45 -9.76
CA LEU A 13 15.60 33.25 -8.39
C LEU A 13 14.76 31.98 -8.26
N PHE A 14 13.88 31.72 -9.22
CA PHE A 14 13.05 30.52 -9.27
C PHE A 14 13.90 29.27 -9.46
N LEU A 15 14.89 29.30 -10.34
CA LEU A 15 15.84 28.21 -10.55
C LEU A 15 16.80 27.98 -9.37
N ALA A 16 17.12 29.03 -8.62
CA ALA A 16 17.97 28.92 -7.43
C ALA A 16 17.22 28.36 -6.21
N VAL A 17 15.94 28.67 -6.07
CA VAL A 17 15.10 28.21 -4.94
C VAL A 17 14.46 26.85 -5.22
N PHE A 18 14.20 26.53 -6.48
CA PHE A 18 13.53 25.30 -6.91
C PHE A 18 14.25 24.01 -6.46
N PRO A 19 15.59 23.86 -6.55
CA PRO A 19 16.28 22.66 -6.10
C PRO A 19 16.29 22.48 -4.57
N TYR A 20 16.10 23.56 -3.81
CA TYR A 20 16.01 23.49 -2.35
C TYR A 20 14.61 23.16 -1.86
N PHE A 21 13.59 23.65 -2.54
CA PHE A 21 12.18 23.45 -2.15
C PHE A 21 11.59 22.14 -2.68
N PHE A 22 11.96 21.74 -3.88
CA PHE A 22 11.45 20.58 -4.56
C PHE A 22 11.78 19.22 -3.88
N PRO A 23 13.05 18.95 -3.50
CA PRO A 23 13.38 17.70 -2.81
C PRO A 23 12.76 17.61 -1.42
N TYR A 24 12.57 18.74 -0.73
CA TYR A 24 11.95 18.76 0.60
C TYR A 24 10.46 18.44 0.53
N THR A 25 9.76 18.97 -0.44
CA THR A 25 8.34 18.77 -0.63
C THR A 25 8.03 17.35 -1.14
N ILE A 26 8.81 16.84 -2.10
CA ILE A 26 8.71 15.47 -2.61
C ILE A 26 9.04 14.45 -1.51
N LYS A 27 10.12 14.69 -0.75
CA LYS A 27 10.51 13.81 0.35
C LYS A 27 9.40 13.72 1.41
N ARG A 28 8.70 14.82 1.68
CA ARG A 28 7.58 14.85 2.61
C ARG A 28 6.34 14.15 2.05
N ILE A 29 6.12 14.19 0.74
CA ILE A 29 5.00 13.50 0.07
C ILE A 29 5.27 12.00 -0.07
N LEU A 30 6.54 11.61 -0.30
CA LEU A 30 6.94 10.21 -0.49
C LEU A 30 7.21 9.45 0.81
N MET A 31 7.48 10.16 1.92
CA MET A 31 7.69 9.52 3.21
C MET A 31 6.34 9.36 3.93
N GLU A 32 5.93 8.12 4.11
CA GLU A 32 4.84 7.83 5.03
C GLU A 32 5.15 8.38 6.43
N SER A 33 4.18 9.06 7.02
CA SER A 33 4.33 9.52 8.40
C SER A 33 4.51 8.33 9.35
N THR A 34 5.17 8.53 10.48
CA THR A 34 5.33 7.50 11.52
C THR A 34 3.97 6.92 11.95
N ARG A 35 2.94 7.74 11.95
CA ARG A 35 1.57 7.32 12.25
C ARG A 35 1.01 6.40 11.16
N GLN A 36 1.19 6.75 9.87
CA GLN A 36 0.78 5.89 8.76
C GLN A 36 1.47 4.52 8.84
N GLN A 37 2.77 4.49 9.08
CA GLN A 37 3.54 3.25 9.20
C GLN A 37 3.05 2.36 10.35
N LYS A 38 2.76 2.94 11.51
CA LYS A 38 2.22 2.19 12.66
C LYS A 38 0.85 1.61 12.36
N ILE A 39 -0.02 2.38 11.72
CA ILE A 39 -1.35 1.92 11.34
C ILE A 39 -1.27 0.87 10.23
N SER A 40 -0.43 1.06 9.22
CA SER A 40 -0.21 0.07 8.15
C SER A 40 0.23 -1.28 8.73
N ARG A 41 1.17 -1.29 9.67
CA ARG A 41 1.63 -2.51 10.35
C ARG A 41 0.53 -3.16 11.19
N LEU A 42 -0.25 -2.37 11.91
CA LEU A 42 -1.40 -2.87 12.66
C LEU A 42 -2.41 -3.54 11.75
N LEU A 43 -2.82 -2.87 10.68
CA LEU A 43 -3.77 -3.40 9.71
C LEU A 43 -3.24 -4.65 9.01
N GLN A 44 -1.97 -4.68 8.63
CA GLN A 44 -1.31 -5.84 8.04
C GLN A 44 -1.40 -7.06 8.98
N LYS A 45 -1.09 -6.87 10.25
CA LYS A 45 -1.15 -7.94 11.27
C LYS A 45 -2.58 -8.46 11.43
N GLU A 46 -3.53 -7.58 11.67
CA GLU A 46 -4.91 -7.97 11.95
C GLU A 46 -5.59 -8.61 10.73
N LEU A 47 -5.35 -8.07 9.52
CA LEU A 47 -5.85 -8.67 8.28
C LEU A 47 -5.22 -10.04 8.03
N SER A 48 -3.93 -10.22 8.29
CA SER A 48 -3.25 -11.53 8.16
C SER A 48 -3.89 -12.57 9.08
N GLU A 49 -4.23 -12.21 10.31
CA GLU A 49 -4.91 -13.11 11.24
C GLU A 49 -6.34 -13.45 10.78
N ILE A 50 -7.09 -12.48 10.25
CA ILE A 50 -8.43 -12.71 9.70
C ILE A 50 -8.37 -13.71 8.54
N PHE A 51 -7.46 -13.51 7.59
CA PHE A 51 -7.31 -14.42 6.46
C PHE A 51 -6.81 -15.80 6.87
N LEU A 52 -5.90 -15.88 7.84
CA LEU A 52 -5.45 -17.16 8.37
C LEU A 52 -6.59 -17.98 8.96
N LEU A 53 -7.50 -17.33 9.67
CA LEU A 53 -8.68 -18.00 10.24
C LEU A 53 -9.68 -18.43 9.17
N GLN A 54 -9.89 -17.60 8.15
CA GLN A 54 -10.81 -17.92 7.05
C GLN A 54 -10.27 -19.04 6.15
N THR A 55 -8.97 -19.08 5.89
CA THR A 55 -8.34 -20.09 5.03
C THR A 55 -8.11 -21.44 5.72
N LYS A 56 -8.20 -21.52 7.03
CA LYS A 56 -8.13 -22.80 7.76
C LYS A 56 -9.17 -23.83 7.29
N SER A 57 -10.33 -23.38 6.83
CA SER A 57 -11.39 -24.24 6.29
C SER A 57 -11.20 -24.59 4.81
N MET A 58 -10.26 -23.93 4.12
CA MET A 58 -9.99 -24.13 2.70
C MET A 58 -8.71 -24.93 2.53
N ALA A 59 -8.83 -26.24 2.43
CA ALA A 59 -7.68 -27.14 2.29
C ALA A 59 -6.79 -26.75 1.08
N GLY A 60 -5.50 -26.61 1.33
CA GLY A 60 -4.50 -26.31 0.29
C GLY A 60 -4.43 -24.85 -0.18
N THR A 61 -5.18 -23.95 0.44
CA THR A 61 -5.12 -22.52 0.11
C THR A 61 -4.59 -21.72 1.29
N LEU A 62 -3.60 -20.87 1.04
CA LEU A 62 -3.04 -19.94 2.01
C LEU A 62 -3.11 -18.53 1.46
N VAL A 63 -3.65 -17.61 2.25
CA VAL A 63 -3.69 -16.17 1.93
C VAL A 63 -2.99 -15.42 3.06
N SER A 64 -1.99 -14.62 2.69
CA SER A 64 -1.27 -13.75 3.62
C SER A 64 -1.16 -12.33 3.09
N VAL A 65 -1.10 -11.36 4.00
CA VAL A 65 -0.92 -9.94 3.63
C VAL A 65 0.57 -9.64 3.62
N SER A 66 1.13 -9.42 2.42
CA SER A 66 2.54 -9.11 2.25
C SER A 66 2.87 -7.65 2.56
N LYS A 67 2.01 -6.74 2.10
CA LYS A 67 2.18 -5.29 2.29
C LYS A 67 0.83 -4.62 2.54
N CYS A 68 0.87 -3.55 3.32
CA CYS A 68 -0.31 -2.73 3.58
C CYS A 68 0.09 -1.25 3.56
N TYR A 69 -0.62 -0.45 2.80
CA TYR A 69 -0.42 0.99 2.71
C TYR A 69 -1.71 1.72 3.06
N ILE A 70 -1.60 2.72 3.90
CA ILE A 70 -2.72 3.60 4.23
C ILE A 70 -2.52 4.99 3.63
N SER A 71 -3.60 5.59 3.15
CA SER A 71 -3.55 6.97 2.65
C SER A 71 -3.22 7.98 3.76
N PRO A 72 -2.65 9.16 3.43
CA PRO A 72 -2.30 10.18 4.43
C PRO A 72 -3.48 10.64 5.29
N ASP A 73 -4.69 10.67 4.74
CA ASP A 73 -5.94 10.98 5.43
C ASP A 73 -6.55 9.77 6.17
N MET A 74 -5.91 8.59 6.06
CA MET A 74 -6.34 7.32 6.67
C MET A 74 -7.71 6.82 6.23
N SER A 75 -8.19 7.25 5.06
CA SER A 75 -9.49 6.86 4.51
C SER A 75 -9.45 5.55 3.74
N ILE A 76 -8.32 5.25 3.08
CA ILE A 76 -8.16 4.09 2.19
C ILE A 76 -6.94 3.27 2.61
N CYS A 77 -7.13 1.96 2.74
CA CYS A 77 -6.07 0.98 2.95
C CYS A 77 -5.94 0.08 1.72
N ARG A 78 -4.75 0.03 1.14
CA ARG A 78 -4.38 -0.88 0.06
C ARG A 78 -3.59 -2.05 0.64
N ALA A 79 -4.11 -3.24 0.54
CA ALA A 79 -3.46 -4.45 1.01
C ALA A 79 -3.09 -5.36 -0.17
N TYR A 80 -1.85 -5.78 -0.20
CA TYR A 80 -1.33 -6.71 -1.19
C TYR A 80 -1.31 -8.10 -0.58
N LEU A 81 -1.92 -9.05 -1.29
CA LEU A 81 -2.12 -10.41 -0.82
C LEU A 81 -1.22 -11.37 -1.60
N SER A 82 -0.47 -12.16 -0.85
CA SER A 82 0.23 -13.33 -1.38
C SER A 82 -0.66 -14.54 -1.20
N VAL A 83 -1.01 -15.19 -2.30
CA VAL A 83 -1.91 -16.35 -2.32
C VAL A 83 -1.16 -17.58 -2.80
N PHE A 84 -1.32 -18.69 -2.10
CA PHE A 84 -0.81 -19.98 -2.54
C PHE A 84 -1.99 -20.97 -2.70
N PRO A 85 -2.10 -21.70 -3.81
CA PRO A 85 -1.27 -21.64 -5.02
C PRO A 85 -1.51 -20.36 -5.85
N SER A 86 -0.47 -19.86 -6.52
CA SER A 86 -0.49 -18.60 -7.27
C SER A 86 -1.42 -18.61 -8.48
N GLU A 87 -1.69 -19.78 -9.06
CA GLU A 87 -2.59 -19.96 -10.21
C GLU A 87 -4.04 -19.46 -9.95
N ARG A 88 -4.48 -19.48 -8.70
CA ARG A 88 -5.81 -19.05 -8.29
C ARG A 88 -5.82 -17.68 -7.60
N SER A 89 -4.71 -16.98 -7.60
CA SER A 89 -4.56 -15.73 -6.85
C SER A 89 -5.56 -14.66 -7.28
N GLU A 90 -5.76 -14.47 -8.57
CA GLU A 90 -6.71 -13.47 -9.09
C GLU A 90 -8.16 -13.80 -8.73
N GLU A 91 -8.57 -15.06 -8.86
CA GLU A 91 -9.91 -15.52 -8.48
C GLU A 91 -10.17 -15.29 -6.97
N ILE A 92 -9.21 -15.68 -6.15
CA ILE A 92 -9.33 -15.57 -4.69
C ILE A 92 -9.37 -14.10 -4.27
N VAL A 93 -8.51 -13.24 -4.83
CA VAL A 93 -8.52 -11.81 -4.54
C VAL A 93 -9.80 -11.13 -5.03
N ALA A 94 -10.35 -11.54 -6.18
CA ALA A 94 -11.65 -11.07 -6.65
C ALA A 94 -12.78 -11.45 -5.68
N ASN A 95 -12.78 -12.68 -5.16
CA ASN A 95 -13.74 -13.11 -4.14
C ASN A 95 -13.60 -12.34 -2.83
N ILE A 96 -12.37 -12.04 -2.40
CA ILE A 96 -12.09 -11.22 -1.22
C ILE A 96 -12.61 -9.80 -1.43
N ASN A 97 -12.37 -9.19 -2.59
CA ASN A 97 -12.91 -7.87 -2.93
C ASN A 97 -14.45 -7.84 -2.98
N GLY A 98 -15.09 -8.94 -3.35
CA GLY A 98 -16.55 -9.10 -3.25
C GLY A 98 -17.07 -9.17 -1.81
N ASN A 99 -16.21 -9.49 -0.84
CA ASN A 99 -16.57 -9.72 0.57
C ASN A 99 -16.01 -8.66 1.52
N VAL A 100 -15.54 -7.53 1.00
CA VAL A 100 -14.92 -6.43 1.77
C VAL A 100 -15.78 -5.96 2.96
N PRO A 101 -17.13 -5.82 2.86
CA PRO A 101 -17.92 -5.39 4.00
C PRO A 101 -17.79 -6.31 5.22
N ALA A 102 -17.79 -7.62 5.01
CA ALA A 102 -17.63 -8.61 6.09
C ALA A 102 -16.22 -8.55 6.71
N ILE A 103 -15.18 -8.44 5.88
CA ILE A 103 -13.80 -8.32 6.33
C ILE A 103 -13.60 -7.02 7.12
N ARG A 104 -14.15 -5.92 6.63
CA ARG A 104 -14.09 -4.62 7.30
C ARG A 104 -14.82 -4.64 8.65
N PHE A 105 -15.90 -5.35 8.76
CA PHE A 105 -16.63 -5.53 10.01
C PHE A 105 -15.80 -6.32 11.04
N GLU A 106 -15.19 -7.43 10.63
CA GLU A 106 -14.29 -8.20 11.50
C GLU A 106 -13.05 -7.42 11.92
N LEU A 107 -12.45 -6.69 10.99
CA LEU A 107 -11.32 -5.80 11.27
C LEU A 107 -11.74 -4.72 12.29
N GLY A 108 -12.91 -4.12 12.11
CA GLY A 108 -13.46 -3.10 13.01
C GLY A 108 -13.59 -3.59 14.45
N LYS A 109 -14.03 -4.82 14.67
CA LYS A 109 -14.11 -5.43 16.02
C LYS A 109 -12.73 -5.51 16.68
N ARG A 110 -11.69 -5.83 15.91
CA ARG A 110 -10.32 -6.03 16.42
C ARG A 110 -9.61 -4.71 16.72
N VAL A 111 -9.79 -3.69 15.87
CA VAL A 111 -9.03 -2.44 15.93
C VAL A 111 -9.81 -1.25 16.50
N ARG A 112 -11.06 -1.42 16.92
CA ARG A 112 -11.94 -0.35 17.40
C ARG A 112 -11.37 0.51 18.54
N HIS A 113 -10.50 -0.06 19.36
CA HIS A 113 -9.84 0.65 20.46
C HIS A 113 -8.59 1.42 20.01
N GLN A 114 -8.09 1.15 18.83
CA GLN A 114 -6.85 1.72 18.30
C GLN A 114 -7.11 2.69 17.14
N LEU A 115 -8.17 2.46 16.37
CA LEU A 115 -8.56 3.30 15.24
C LEU A 115 -9.95 3.89 15.46
N ARG A 116 -10.05 5.20 15.30
CA ARG A 116 -11.32 5.91 15.38
C ARG A 116 -12.23 5.64 14.19
N ILE A 117 -11.64 5.50 13.01
CA ILE A 117 -12.34 5.24 11.75
C ILE A 117 -11.65 4.06 11.06
N ILE A 118 -12.43 3.09 10.62
CA ILE A 118 -11.94 1.96 9.83
C ILE A 118 -11.83 2.39 8.37
N PRO A 119 -10.64 2.28 7.75
CA PRO A 119 -10.45 2.68 6.37
C PRO A 119 -11.25 1.80 5.40
N GLU A 120 -11.50 2.32 4.21
CA GLU A 120 -11.96 1.50 3.08
C GLU A 120 -10.83 0.55 2.66
N LEU A 121 -11.16 -0.72 2.48
CA LEU A 121 -10.19 -1.75 2.13
C LEU A 121 -10.21 -2.03 0.63
N LYS A 122 -9.03 -2.11 0.02
CA LYS A 122 -8.82 -2.55 -1.36
C LYS A 122 -7.71 -3.58 -1.39
N PHE A 123 -7.98 -4.73 -1.99
CA PHE A 123 -7.07 -5.85 -2.05
C PHE A 123 -6.53 -6.05 -3.46
N PHE A 124 -5.24 -6.32 -3.55
CA PHE A 124 -4.50 -6.55 -4.80
C PHE A 124 -3.67 -7.82 -4.66
N VAL A 125 -3.40 -8.46 -5.78
CA VAL A 125 -2.44 -9.58 -5.83
C VAL A 125 -1.02 -9.04 -5.68
N ASP A 126 -0.20 -9.70 -4.84
CA ASP A 126 1.23 -9.45 -4.78
C ASP A 126 1.96 -10.48 -5.67
N ASP A 127 2.41 -10.02 -6.81
CA ASP A 127 3.16 -10.78 -7.82
C ASP A 127 4.69 -10.66 -7.68
N SER A 128 5.16 -10.10 -6.57
CA SER A 128 6.61 -9.85 -6.34
C SER A 128 7.44 -11.12 -6.40
N LEU A 129 6.90 -12.26 -5.98
CA LEU A 129 7.60 -13.56 -6.05
C LEU A 129 7.72 -14.05 -7.49
N ASP A 130 6.67 -13.97 -8.28
CA ASP A 130 6.67 -14.37 -9.68
C ASP A 130 7.66 -13.53 -10.50
N TYR A 131 7.78 -12.24 -10.15
CA TYR A 131 8.74 -11.34 -10.77
C TYR A 131 10.19 -11.72 -10.45
N LEU A 132 10.49 -12.08 -9.21
CA LEU A 132 11.82 -12.54 -8.78
C LEU A 132 12.19 -13.87 -9.46
N GLU A 133 11.29 -14.84 -9.52
CA GLU A 133 11.51 -16.12 -10.21
C GLU A 133 11.78 -15.91 -11.70
N ASN A 134 11.12 -14.97 -12.35
CA ASN A 134 11.37 -14.64 -13.75
C ASN A 134 12.76 -14.01 -13.95
N ILE A 135 13.20 -13.13 -13.05
CA ILE A 135 14.55 -12.56 -13.07
C ILE A 135 15.60 -13.66 -12.91
N ASP A 136 15.44 -14.54 -11.93
CA ASP A 136 16.39 -15.64 -11.70
C ASP A 136 16.48 -16.56 -12.91
N ARG A 137 15.37 -16.86 -13.56
CA ARG A 137 15.35 -17.65 -14.81
C ARG A 137 16.09 -16.96 -15.95
N LEU A 138 15.99 -15.64 -16.09
CA LEU A 138 16.70 -14.87 -17.09
C LEU A 138 18.20 -14.79 -16.82
N LEU A 139 18.60 -14.75 -15.55
CA LEU A 139 20.01 -14.69 -15.16
C LEU A 139 20.72 -16.05 -15.28
N GLN A 140 20.00 -17.16 -15.36
CA GLN A 140 20.55 -18.51 -15.53
C GLN A 140 20.69 -18.93 -16.99
N GLN A 141 20.29 -18.11 -17.95
CA GLN A 141 20.51 -18.31 -19.40
C GLN A 141 21.81 -17.66 -19.86
#